data_484c1e3da028e5f40de942337945cd96
#
_entry.id   484c1e3da028e5f40de942337945cd96
#
_cell.length_a   1.000
_cell.length_b   1.000
_cell.length_c   1.000
_cell.angle_alpha   90.00
_cell.angle_beta   90.00
_cell.angle_gamma   90.00
#
_symmetry.space_group_name_H-M   'P 1'
#
loop_
_entity.id
_entity.type
_entity.pdbx_description
1 polymer ?
#
loop_
_entity_poly.entity_id
_entity_poly.type
_entity_poly.pdbx_seq_one_letter_code
_entity_poly.pdbx_strand_id
1 'polypeptide(L)'
;IDLQLMLFEQAIEGNQKTVLMLSPSRWTEEDIPDQLKAYIRITNYPLPDKVGRMLQIRQELGNYVRNTNLPNTFRENMLKIGDDDIENLADACAGMTRLQIQDTLTMSAALHHDWKISFVLDEKRKAVERAGFTLIRPATGFENIGGLTPLKRWIKLISRRFTQAARDYGFIRNIRGLLMAGVPGCGKTAVAKAMANEMNMNILMVEAPNLKGSLVGESEAKVHR
;
A
#
# COMPACT_ATOMS: atom_id res chain seq x y z
N ILE A 1 -17.67 7.16 -29.61
CA ILE A 1 -18.54 5.99 -29.90
C ILE A 1 -19.45 5.90 -28.70
N ASP A 2 -20.72 6.12 -28.93
CA ASP A 2 -21.73 6.14 -27.87
C ASP A 2 -21.93 4.73 -27.35
N LEU A 3 -21.40 4.44 -26.18
CA LEU A 3 -21.56 3.16 -25.50
C LEU A 3 -23.07 2.85 -25.26
N GLN A 4 -23.87 3.90 -25.09
CA GLN A 4 -25.30 3.83 -24.96
C GLN A 4 -26.00 3.31 -26.21
N LEU A 5 -25.61 3.80 -27.40
CA LEU A 5 -26.15 3.33 -28.67
C LEU A 5 -25.81 1.86 -28.90
N MET A 6 -24.59 1.48 -28.60
CA MET A 6 -24.09 0.11 -28.77
C MET A 6 -24.79 -0.90 -27.84
N LEU A 7 -25.13 -0.52 -26.61
CA LEU A 7 -25.88 -1.36 -25.67
C LEU A 7 -27.34 -1.44 -26.02
N PHE A 8 -27.92 -0.37 -26.56
CA PHE A 8 -29.35 -0.29 -26.95
C PHE A 8 -29.63 -1.08 -28.22
N GLU A 9 -28.81 -0.96 -29.26
CA GLU A 9 -28.94 -1.74 -30.50
C GLU A 9 -28.84 -3.25 -30.25
N GLN A 10 -27.98 -3.67 -29.31
CA GLN A 10 -27.80 -5.10 -28.99
C GLN A 10 -28.93 -5.70 -28.15
N ALA A 11 -29.64 -4.89 -27.37
CA ALA A 11 -30.84 -5.32 -26.63
C ALA A 11 -32.01 -5.63 -27.56
N ILE A 12 -32.11 -4.96 -28.72
CA ILE A 12 -33.15 -5.17 -29.72
C ILE A 12 -32.92 -6.45 -30.53
N GLU A 13 -31.65 -6.83 -30.77
CA GLU A 13 -31.31 -8.02 -31.55
C GLU A 13 -31.31 -9.36 -30.75
N GLY A 14 -31.68 -9.34 -29.47
CA GLY A 14 -31.74 -10.54 -28.62
C GLY A 14 -30.40 -11.15 -28.25
N ASN A 15 -29.29 -10.54 -28.64
CA ASN A 15 -27.93 -10.96 -28.27
C ASN A 15 -27.50 -10.27 -26.98
N GLN A 16 -27.49 -11.00 -25.86
CA GLN A 16 -26.92 -10.51 -24.61
C GLN A 16 -25.39 -10.42 -24.73
N LYS A 17 -24.85 -9.22 -24.86
CA LYS A 17 -23.40 -8.98 -24.82
C LYS A 17 -23.07 -8.25 -23.52
N THR A 18 -22.08 -8.78 -22.81
CA THR A 18 -21.52 -8.15 -21.62
C THR A 18 -20.23 -7.44 -21.98
N VAL A 19 -20.12 -6.15 -21.70
CA VAL A 19 -18.89 -5.37 -21.87
C VAL A 19 -18.18 -5.28 -20.53
N LEU A 20 -16.96 -5.80 -20.47
CA LEU A 20 -16.09 -5.68 -19.30
C LEU A 20 -15.06 -4.58 -19.54
N MET A 21 -15.13 -3.52 -18.75
CA MET A 21 -14.13 -2.45 -18.77
C MET A 21 -13.19 -2.61 -17.57
N LEU A 22 -11.89 -2.67 -17.84
CA LEU A 22 -10.85 -2.72 -16.82
C LEU A 22 -10.19 -1.35 -16.70
N SER A 23 -10.19 -0.79 -15.50
CA SER A 23 -9.53 0.49 -15.21
C SER A 23 -8.48 0.30 -14.12
N PRO A 24 -7.28 0.86 -14.27
CA PRO A 24 -6.26 0.87 -13.22
C PRO A 24 -6.62 1.82 -12.08
N SER A 25 -7.48 2.81 -12.32
CA SER A 25 -7.96 3.76 -11.32
C SER A 25 -9.25 3.25 -10.67
N ARG A 26 -9.42 3.61 -9.40
CA ARG A 26 -10.64 3.31 -8.65
C ARG A 26 -11.76 4.22 -9.15
N TRP A 27 -12.82 3.63 -9.66
CA TRP A 27 -14.02 4.34 -10.05
C TRP A 27 -15.04 4.34 -8.91
N THR A 28 -15.78 5.42 -8.79
CA THR A 28 -16.92 5.58 -7.90
C THR A 28 -18.19 5.78 -8.73
N GLU A 29 -19.36 5.73 -8.10
CA GLU A 29 -20.62 6.01 -8.80
C GLU A 29 -20.69 7.44 -9.35
N GLU A 30 -19.90 8.36 -8.78
CA GLU A 30 -19.82 9.77 -9.22
C GLU A 30 -19.05 9.92 -10.54
N ASP A 31 -18.16 8.98 -10.86
CA ASP A 31 -17.36 9.00 -12.09
C ASP A 31 -18.14 8.48 -13.29
N ILE A 32 -19.34 7.91 -13.07
CA ILE A 32 -20.20 7.37 -14.11
C ILE A 32 -21.25 8.41 -14.48
N PRO A 33 -21.43 8.75 -15.78
CA PRO A 33 -22.54 9.56 -16.23
C PRO A 33 -23.89 8.98 -15.77
N ASP A 34 -24.80 9.85 -15.29
CA ASP A 34 -26.09 9.41 -14.72
C ASP A 34 -26.89 8.49 -15.64
N GLN A 35 -26.80 8.72 -16.94
CA GLN A 35 -27.46 7.93 -17.99
C GLN A 35 -26.96 6.47 -18.05
N LEU A 36 -25.73 6.19 -17.60
CA LEU A 36 -25.10 4.88 -17.64
C LEU A 36 -25.13 4.15 -16.29
N LYS A 37 -25.48 4.83 -15.20
CA LYS A 37 -25.49 4.25 -13.84
C LYS A 37 -26.38 3.01 -13.74
N ALA A 38 -27.49 2.97 -14.46
CA ALA A 38 -28.40 1.84 -14.46
C ALA A 38 -27.84 0.58 -15.16
N TYR A 39 -26.85 0.75 -16.04
CA TYR A 39 -26.31 -0.31 -16.88
C TYR A 39 -24.89 -0.75 -16.44
N ILE A 40 -24.19 0.08 -15.68
CA ILE A 40 -22.82 -0.17 -15.27
C ILE A 40 -22.78 -0.60 -13.80
N ARG A 41 -22.21 -1.76 -13.54
CA ARG A 41 -21.90 -2.21 -12.18
C ARG A 41 -20.41 -2.07 -11.90
N ILE A 42 -20.06 -1.20 -10.94
CA ILE A 42 -18.69 -1.07 -10.48
C ILE A 42 -18.38 -2.22 -9.53
N THR A 43 -17.35 -2.97 -9.85
CA THR A 43 -16.79 -3.98 -8.97
C THR A 43 -15.35 -3.59 -8.62
N ASN A 44 -15.13 -3.14 -7.38
CA ASN A 44 -13.79 -2.85 -6.89
C ASN A 44 -13.10 -4.17 -6.51
N TYR A 45 -11.93 -4.38 -7.08
CA TYR A 45 -11.09 -5.53 -6.73
C TYR A 45 -10.14 -5.13 -5.59
N PRO A 46 -10.34 -5.64 -4.36
CA PRO A 46 -9.51 -5.25 -3.22
C PRO A 46 -8.10 -5.82 -3.35
N LEU A 47 -7.14 -5.14 -2.71
CA LEU A 47 -5.81 -5.69 -2.52
C LEU A 47 -5.90 -6.99 -1.70
N PRO A 48 -4.98 -7.96 -1.92
CA PRO A 48 -5.00 -9.21 -1.18
C PRO A 48 -4.81 -8.96 0.33
N ASP A 49 -5.66 -9.56 1.13
CA ASP A 49 -5.50 -9.60 2.59
C ASP A 49 -4.31 -10.48 3.00
N LYS A 50 -4.00 -10.57 4.29
CA LYS A 50 -2.87 -11.36 4.79
C LYS A 50 -2.96 -12.82 4.35
N VAL A 51 -4.15 -13.44 4.47
CA VAL A 51 -4.36 -14.83 4.08
C VAL A 51 -4.18 -15.02 2.58
N GLY A 52 -4.74 -14.13 1.77
CA GLY A 52 -4.58 -14.15 0.31
C GLY A 52 -3.13 -13.99 -0.13
N ARG A 53 -2.33 -13.16 0.55
CA ARG A 53 -0.89 -13.01 0.29
C ARG A 53 -0.12 -14.28 0.66
N MET A 54 -0.40 -14.87 1.83
CA MET A 54 0.24 -16.13 2.24
C MET A 54 -0.05 -17.26 1.27
N LEU A 55 -1.29 -17.39 0.82
CA LEU A 55 -1.67 -18.41 -0.18
C LEU A 55 -0.94 -18.18 -1.50
N GLN A 56 -0.85 -16.95 -1.97
CA GLN A 56 -0.11 -16.62 -3.19
C GLN A 56 1.38 -16.96 -3.05
N ILE A 57 2.03 -16.56 -1.96
CA ILE A 57 3.45 -16.86 -1.71
C ILE A 57 3.69 -18.37 -1.67
N ARG A 58 2.80 -19.14 -1.04
CA ARG A 58 2.88 -20.61 -1.04
C ARG A 58 2.74 -21.21 -2.44
N GLN A 59 1.83 -20.67 -3.26
CA GLN A 59 1.67 -21.11 -4.65
C GLN A 59 2.93 -20.84 -5.47
N GLU A 60 3.49 -19.63 -5.36
CA GLU A 60 4.75 -19.29 -6.03
C GLU A 60 5.90 -20.17 -5.53
N LEU A 61 6.03 -20.42 -4.24
CA LEU A 61 7.03 -21.33 -3.68
C LEU A 61 6.91 -22.73 -4.30
N GLY A 62 5.68 -23.26 -4.38
CA GLY A 62 5.40 -24.53 -5.02
C GLY A 62 5.81 -24.57 -6.49
N ASN A 63 5.58 -23.48 -7.23
CA ASN A 63 5.98 -23.34 -8.62
C ASN A 63 7.51 -23.36 -8.78
N TYR A 64 8.23 -22.62 -7.92
CA TYR A 64 9.69 -22.61 -7.94
C TYR A 64 10.31 -23.96 -7.58
N VAL A 65 9.81 -24.65 -6.56
CA VAL A 65 10.30 -25.97 -6.14
C VAL A 65 10.09 -27.02 -7.21
N ARG A 66 8.97 -26.96 -7.93
CA ARG A 66 8.63 -27.90 -9.01
C ARG A 66 9.38 -27.64 -10.31
N ASN A 67 9.90 -26.44 -10.50
CA ASN A 67 10.58 -26.07 -11.74
C ASN A 67 11.97 -26.72 -11.83
N THR A 68 12.09 -27.80 -12.61
CA THR A 68 13.33 -28.56 -12.79
C THR A 68 14.40 -27.82 -13.60
N ASN A 69 14.05 -26.72 -14.27
CA ASN A 69 14.99 -25.90 -15.05
C ASN A 69 15.81 -24.94 -14.17
N LEU A 70 15.47 -24.83 -12.87
CA LEU A 70 16.20 -23.97 -11.93
C LEU A 70 17.39 -24.72 -11.31
N PRO A 71 18.49 -24.03 -10.97
CA PRO A 71 19.63 -24.61 -10.29
C PRO A 71 19.23 -25.31 -8.98
N ASN A 72 19.86 -26.43 -8.66
CA ASN A 72 19.57 -27.22 -7.45
C ASN A 72 19.76 -26.39 -6.17
N THR A 73 20.81 -25.57 -6.10
CA THR A 73 21.11 -24.68 -4.97
C THR A 73 19.95 -23.69 -4.69
N PHE A 74 19.32 -23.20 -5.76
CA PHE A 74 18.16 -22.32 -5.65
C PHE A 74 16.95 -23.06 -5.08
N ARG A 75 16.68 -24.26 -5.59
CA ARG A 75 15.57 -25.10 -5.10
C ARG A 75 15.75 -25.49 -3.63
N GLU A 76 16.99 -25.80 -3.23
CA GLU A 76 17.32 -26.10 -1.83
C GLU A 76 17.06 -24.92 -0.90
N ASN A 77 17.36 -23.69 -1.34
CA ASN A 77 17.06 -22.49 -0.57
C ASN A 77 15.56 -22.26 -0.43
N MET A 78 14.79 -22.46 -1.52
CA MET A 78 13.32 -22.36 -1.48
C MET A 78 12.70 -23.40 -0.54
N LEU A 79 13.24 -24.62 -0.47
CA LEU A 79 12.75 -25.65 0.43
C LEU A 79 13.00 -25.36 1.92
N LYS A 80 13.92 -24.44 2.24
CA LYS A 80 14.18 -24.00 3.62
C LYS A 80 13.19 -22.96 4.13
N ILE A 81 12.41 -22.35 3.25
CA ILE A 81 11.42 -21.33 3.62
C ILE A 81 10.29 -21.99 4.41
N GLY A 82 10.20 -21.67 5.68
CA GLY A 82 9.17 -22.15 6.58
C GLY A 82 7.88 -21.31 6.59
N ASP A 83 6.90 -21.74 7.37
CA ASP A 83 5.65 -21.00 7.50
C ASP A 83 5.83 -19.61 8.13
N ASP A 84 6.75 -19.48 9.08
CA ASP A 84 7.09 -18.19 9.71
C ASP A 84 7.70 -17.21 8.69
N ASP A 85 8.54 -17.70 7.77
CA ASP A 85 9.13 -16.88 6.72
C ASP A 85 8.06 -16.43 5.72
N ILE A 86 7.10 -17.29 5.38
CA ILE A 86 5.96 -16.96 4.53
C ILE A 86 5.09 -15.91 5.20
N GLU A 87 4.84 -16.01 6.49
CA GLU A 87 4.10 -15.00 7.23
C GLU A 87 4.80 -13.64 7.23
N ASN A 88 6.10 -13.62 7.53
CA ASN A 88 6.92 -12.41 7.50
C ASN A 88 6.98 -11.78 6.09
N LEU A 89 7.12 -12.60 5.04
CA LEU A 89 7.05 -12.13 3.66
C LEU A 89 5.68 -11.57 3.32
N ALA A 90 4.59 -12.21 3.75
CA ALA A 90 3.23 -11.73 3.54
C ALA A 90 2.99 -10.38 4.23
N ASP A 91 3.55 -10.17 5.42
CA ASP A 91 3.49 -8.88 6.11
C ASP A 91 4.34 -7.82 5.40
N ALA A 92 5.52 -8.18 4.91
CA ALA A 92 6.33 -7.29 4.08
C ALA A 92 5.62 -6.87 2.79
N CYS A 93 4.88 -7.78 2.15
CA CYS A 93 4.10 -7.53 0.93
C CYS A 93 2.77 -6.79 1.17
N ALA A 94 2.45 -6.38 2.40
CA ALA A 94 1.20 -5.66 2.69
C ALA A 94 1.05 -4.41 1.82
N GLY A 95 -0.13 -4.22 1.20
CA GLY A 95 -0.39 -3.08 0.32
C GLY A 95 0.07 -3.25 -1.13
N MET A 96 0.64 -4.39 -1.51
CA MET A 96 1.01 -4.71 -2.89
C MET A 96 -0.12 -5.46 -3.60
N THR A 97 -0.23 -5.25 -4.92
CA THR A 97 -1.11 -6.07 -5.77
C THR A 97 -0.52 -7.48 -5.95
N ARG A 98 -1.34 -8.42 -6.40
CA ARG A 98 -0.88 -9.79 -6.66
C ARG A 98 0.26 -9.83 -7.68
N LEU A 99 0.18 -9.03 -8.72
CA LEU A 99 1.22 -8.93 -9.75
C LEU A 99 2.51 -8.36 -9.16
N GLN A 100 2.43 -7.27 -8.38
CA GLN A 100 3.60 -6.70 -7.72
C GLN A 100 4.29 -7.68 -6.77
N ILE A 101 3.52 -8.50 -6.04
CA ILE A 101 4.08 -9.55 -5.18
C ILE A 101 4.86 -10.56 -6.03
N GLN A 102 4.24 -11.06 -7.10
CA GLN A 102 4.86 -12.03 -8.00
C GLN A 102 6.15 -11.47 -8.63
N ASP A 103 6.10 -10.28 -9.21
CA ASP A 103 7.25 -9.64 -9.83
C ASP A 103 8.39 -9.41 -8.84
N THR A 104 8.07 -8.92 -7.62
CA THR A 104 9.06 -8.66 -6.58
C THR A 104 9.73 -9.94 -6.10
N LEU A 105 8.96 -11.01 -5.88
CA LEU A 105 9.51 -12.31 -5.50
C LEU A 105 10.35 -12.92 -6.61
N THR A 106 9.91 -12.79 -7.86
CA THR A 106 10.66 -13.25 -9.03
C THR A 106 11.99 -12.50 -9.16
N MET A 107 11.98 -11.18 -9.00
CA MET A 107 13.20 -10.37 -9.02
C MET A 107 14.15 -10.70 -7.86
N SER A 108 13.62 -10.88 -6.65
CA SER A 108 14.43 -11.31 -5.49
C SER A 108 15.08 -12.67 -5.75
N ALA A 109 14.32 -13.61 -6.27
CA ALA A 109 14.80 -14.93 -6.66
C ALA A 109 15.90 -14.87 -7.73
N ALA A 110 15.72 -14.05 -8.76
CA ALA A 110 16.68 -13.90 -9.85
C ALA A 110 18.00 -13.26 -9.40
N LEU A 111 17.94 -12.26 -8.51
CA LEU A 111 19.11 -11.49 -8.08
C LEU A 111 19.85 -12.13 -6.90
N HIS A 112 19.14 -12.76 -5.99
CA HIS A 112 19.68 -13.24 -4.72
C HIS A 112 19.65 -14.76 -4.56
N HIS A 113 19.03 -15.47 -5.53
CA HIS A 113 18.74 -16.90 -5.41
C HIS A 113 17.96 -17.26 -4.15
N ASP A 114 17.19 -16.28 -3.63
CA ASP A 114 16.43 -16.37 -2.38
C ASP A 114 15.35 -15.30 -2.31
N TRP A 115 14.36 -15.46 -1.44
CA TRP A 115 13.35 -14.45 -1.15
C TRP A 115 13.73 -13.63 0.07
N LYS A 116 14.26 -12.44 -0.17
CA LYS A 116 14.71 -11.55 0.90
C LYS A 116 13.66 -10.50 1.24
N ILE A 117 13.25 -10.46 2.50
CA ILE A 117 12.33 -9.43 3.03
C ILE A 117 12.88 -8.02 2.80
N SER A 118 14.19 -7.83 2.98
CA SER A 118 14.84 -6.54 2.72
C SER A 118 14.63 -6.05 1.28
N PHE A 119 14.69 -6.94 0.30
CA PHE A 119 14.45 -6.62 -1.10
C PHE A 119 12.99 -6.19 -1.33
N VAL A 120 12.02 -6.90 -0.75
CA VAL A 120 10.59 -6.54 -0.82
C VAL A 120 10.36 -5.13 -0.24
N LEU A 121 10.96 -4.83 0.90
CA LEU A 121 10.85 -3.52 1.54
C LEU A 121 11.51 -2.41 0.70
N ASP A 122 12.63 -2.69 0.04
CA ASP A 122 13.29 -1.74 -0.86
C ASP A 122 12.46 -1.45 -2.12
N GLU A 123 11.86 -2.47 -2.73
CA GLU A 123 10.95 -2.26 -3.87
C GLU A 123 9.70 -1.47 -3.48
N LYS A 124 9.14 -1.72 -2.29
CA LYS A 124 8.05 -0.87 -1.76
C LYS A 124 8.49 0.57 -1.59
N ARG A 125 9.68 0.81 -1.04
CA ARG A 125 10.22 2.17 -0.90
C ARG A 125 10.35 2.85 -2.25
N LYS A 126 10.93 2.19 -3.24
CA LYS A 126 11.06 2.73 -4.61
C LYS A 126 9.69 3.02 -5.25
N ALA A 127 8.69 2.18 -5.02
CA ALA A 127 7.34 2.41 -5.52
C ALA A 127 6.71 3.67 -4.90
N VAL A 128 6.91 3.89 -3.61
CA VAL A 128 6.45 5.10 -2.89
C VAL A 128 7.18 6.35 -3.37
N GLU A 129 8.51 6.25 -3.60
CA GLU A 129 9.33 7.34 -4.13
C GLU A 129 8.91 7.73 -5.57
N ARG A 130 8.60 6.74 -6.43
CA ARG A 130 8.07 6.98 -7.78
C ARG A 130 6.71 7.70 -7.77
N ALA A 131 5.91 7.48 -6.71
CA ALA A 131 4.64 8.19 -6.51
C ALA A 131 4.82 9.62 -5.96
N GLY A 132 6.05 10.13 -5.85
CA GLY A 132 6.37 11.48 -5.38
C GLY A 132 6.35 11.65 -3.87
N PHE A 133 6.39 10.55 -3.10
CA PHE A 133 6.45 10.58 -1.65
C PHE A 133 7.84 10.16 -1.17
N THR A 134 8.25 10.70 -0.02
CA THR A 134 9.53 10.30 0.60
C THR A 134 9.23 9.46 1.85
N LEU A 135 9.70 8.21 1.83
CA LEU A 135 9.60 7.31 2.99
C LEU A 135 10.87 7.43 3.83
N ILE A 136 10.72 7.88 5.08
CA ILE A 136 11.82 8.05 6.02
C ILE A 136 11.67 7.04 7.16
N ARG A 137 12.71 6.27 7.41
CA ARG A 137 12.83 5.48 8.64
C ARG A 137 13.57 6.34 9.68
N PRO A 138 12.90 6.79 10.75
CA PRO A 138 13.54 7.63 11.74
C PRO A 138 14.60 6.84 12.51
N ALA A 139 15.82 7.38 12.56
CA ALA A 139 16.95 6.75 13.26
C ALA A 139 17.12 7.26 14.69
N THR A 140 16.50 8.41 15.01
CA THR A 140 16.66 9.10 16.30
C THR A 140 15.33 9.34 16.98
N GLY A 141 15.26 9.08 18.26
CA GLY A 141 14.10 9.31 19.11
C GLY A 141 14.16 10.65 19.86
N PHE A 142 13.49 10.68 20.99
CA PHE A 142 13.40 11.90 21.83
C PHE A 142 14.67 12.25 22.61
N GLU A 143 15.69 11.40 22.60
CA GLU A 143 16.99 11.62 23.25
C GLU A 143 17.69 12.87 22.70
N ASN A 144 17.52 13.16 21.41
CA ASN A 144 18.15 14.30 20.75
C ASN A 144 17.28 15.59 20.77
N ILE A 145 16.13 15.56 21.44
CA ILE A 145 15.23 16.71 21.53
C ILE A 145 15.20 17.23 22.97
N GLY A 146 15.70 18.46 23.17
CA GLY A 146 15.63 19.14 24.45
C GLY A 146 14.20 19.58 24.81
N GLY A 147 13.86 19.60 26.09
CA GLY A 147 12.56 20.10 26.57
C GLY A 147 11.35 19.27 26.16
N LEU A 148 10.23 19.93 25.93
CA LEU A 148 8.95 19.35 25.48
C LEU A 148 8.43 18.19 26.34
N THR A 149 8.71 18.20 27.65
CA THR A 149 8.37 17.12 28.59
C THR A 149 6.89 16.70 28.55
N PRO A 150 5.91 17.62 28.50
CA PRO A 150 4.50 17.26 28.41
C PRO A 150 4.19 16.50 27.10
N LEU A 151 4.73 16.97 25.96
CA LEU A 151 4.55 16.33 24.66
C LEU A 151 5.16 14.94 24.63
N LYS A 152 6.37 14.78 25.15
CA LYS A 152 7.06 13.47 25.25
C LYS A 152 6.25 12.46 26.07
N ARG A 153 5.71 12.88 27.21
CA ARG A 153 4.84 12.03 28.06
C ARG A 153 3.57 11.63 27.31
N TRP A 154 2.95 12.58 26.64
CA TRP A 154 1.73 12.34 25.89
C TRP A 154 1.98 11.37 24.73
N ILE A 155 3.06 11.52 23.99
CA ILE A 155 3.41 10.61 22.87
C ILE A 155 3.68 9.20 23.39
N LYS A 156 4.41 9.03 24.52
CA LYS A 156 4.61 7.71 25.15
C LYS A 156 3.31 7.05 25.60
N LEU A 157 2.33 7.85 26.03
CA LEU A 157 1.02 7.32 26.39
C LEU A 157 0.25 6.85 25.15
N ILE A 158 0.35 7.61 24.05
CA ILE A 158 -0.34 7.32 22.81
C ILE A 158 0.30 6.14 22.07
N SER A 159 1.62 6.00 22.06
CA SER A 159 2.31 4.91 21.39
C SER A 159 1.80 3.54 21.84
N ARG A 160 1.41 3.41 23.12
CA ARG A 160 0.79 2.20 23.67
C ARG A 160 -0.53 1.82 22.99
N ARG A 161 -1.28 2.78 22.43
CA ARG A 161 -2.55 2.51 21.74
C ARG A 161 -2.38 1.84 20.38
N PHE A 162 -1.18 1.91 19.81
CA PHE A 162 -0.87 1.27 18.52
C PHE A 162 -0.44 -0.19 18.65
N THR A 163 -0.38 -0.73 19.87
CA THR A 163 -0.05 -2.14 20.11
C THR A 163 -1.24 -3.07 19.89
N GLN A 164 -0.96 -4.34 19.59
CA GLN A 164 -2.01 -5.35 19.46
C GLN A 164 -2.80 -5.50 20.78
N ALA A 165 -2.13 -5.51 21.93
CA ALA A 165 -2.76 -5.58 23.23
C ALA A 165 -3.81 -4.47 23.48
N ALA A 166 -3.55 -3.27 22.97
CA ALA A 166 -4.52 -2.17 23.06
C ALA A 166 -5.76 -2.42 22.20
N ARG A 167 -5.61 -3.02 21.03
CA ARG A 167 -6.73 -3.41 20.16
C ARG A 167 -7.58 -4.51 20.80
N ASP A 168 -6.94 -5.51 21.37
CA ASP A 168 -7.60 -6.61 22.06
C ASP A 168 -8.37 -6.13 23.30
N TYR A 169 -7.87 -5.07 23.96
CA TYR A 169 -8.54 -4.39 25.08
C TYR A 169 -9.72 -3.53 24.64
N GLY A 170 -9.95 -3.30 23.34
CA GLY A 170 -11.08 -2.53 22.81
C GLY A 170 -10.78 -1.09 22.41
N PHE A 171 -9.51 -0.66 22.36
CA PHE A 171 -9.13 0.64 21.80
C PHE A 171 -9.20 0.63 20.27
N ILE A 172 -10.40 0.83 19.71
CA ILE A 172 -10.64 0.78 18.27
C ILE A 172 -10.25 2.10 17.56
N ARG A 173 -10.26 3.24 18.29
CA ARG A 173 -10.00 4.56 17.70
C ARG A 173 -8.62 5.08 18.09
N ASN A 174 -7.72 5.12 17.11
CA ASN A 174 -6.43 5.79 17.25
C ASN A 174 -6.56 7.30 16.98
N ILE A 175 -5.57 8.07 17.45
CA ILE A 175 -5.46 9.50 17.13
C ILE A 175 -5.24 9.63 15.63
N ARG A 176 -6.06 10.47 14.99
CA ARG A 176 -6.05 10.63 13.53
C ARG A 176 -5.06 11.67 13.04
N GLY A 177 -4.60 12.56 13.91
CA GLY A 177 -3.68 13.62 13.53
C GLY A 177 -3.16 14.43 14.70
N LEU A 178 -2.04 15.10 14.47
CA LEU A 178 -1.43 16.08 15.36
C LEU A 178 -1.08 17.32 14.55
N LEU A 179 -1.59 18.47 14.93
CA LEU A 179 -1.21 19.75 14.35
C LEU A 179 -0.08 20.37 15.18
N MET A 180 1.06 20.62 14.56
CA MET A 180 2.18 21.33 15.17
C MET A 180 2.34 22.70 14.53
N ALA A 181 2.07 23.76 15.30
CA ALA A 181 2.26 25.14 14.89
C ALA A 181 3.50 25.74 15.57
N GLY A 182 4.20 26.62 14.87
CA GLY A 182 5.40 27.29 15.38
C GLY A 182 6.22 27.92 14.27
N VAL A 183 7.16 28.79 14.63
CA VAL A 183 8.04 29.48 13.69
C VAL A 183 8.94 28.49 12.89
N PRO A 184 9.41 28.86 11.69
CA PRO A 184 10.40 28.05 10.98
C PRO A 184 11.62 27.76 11.87
N GLY A 185 12.17 26.55 11.77
CA GLY A 185 13.35 26.15 12.54
C GLY A 185 13.12 25.71 13.98
N CYS A 186 11.91 25.82 14.55
CA CYS A 186 11.64 25.41 15.95
C CYS A 186 11.57 23.89 16.19
N GLY A 187 11.99 23.05 15.24
CA GLY A 187 12.12 21.60 15.43
C GLY A 187 10.87 20.75 15.18
N LYS A 188 9.81 21.29 14.54
CA LYS A 188 8.57 20.54 14.25
C LYS A 188 8.82 19.21 13.54
N THR A 189 9.65 19.24 12.48
CA THR A 189 10.00 18.03 11.72
C THR A 189 10.83 17.04 12.54
N ALA A 190 11.72 17.54 13.41
CA ALA A 190 12.51 16.69 14.31
C ALA A 190 11.61 15.97 15.31
N VAL A 191 10.63 16.69 15.89
CA VAL A 191 9.62 16.10 16.79
C VAL A 191 8.80 15.03 16.05
N ALA A 192 8.35 15.27 14.81
CA ALA A 192 7.61 14.30 14.04
C ALA A 192 8.43 13.01 13.79
N LYS A 193 9.72 13.16 13.48
CA LYS A 193 10.64 12.02 13.32
C LYS A 193 10.82 11.24 14.62
N ALA A 194 11.02 11.94 15.74
CA ALA A 194 11.15 11.30 17.04
C ALA A 194 9.87 10.59 17.50
N MET A 195 8.69 11.15 17.20
CA MET A 195 7.41 10.48 17.44
C MET A 195 7.31 9.15 16.69
N ALA A 196 7.64 9.16 15.41
CA ALA A 196 7.55 7.94 14.59
C ALA A 196 8.54 6.88 15.08
N ASN A 197 9.74 7.28 15.52
CA ASN A 197 10.70 6.37 16.16
C ASN A 197 10.11 5.74 17.43
N GLU A 198 9.54 6.54 18.33
CA GLU A 198 8.92 6.06 19.57
C GLU A 198 7.75 5.10 19.31
N MET A 199 7.04 5.29 18.21
CA MET A 199 5.94 4.41 17.77
C MET A 199 6.42 3.22 16.93
N ASN A 200 7.71 3.12 16.63
CA ASN A 200 8.30 2.14 15.72
C ASN A 200 7.62 2.15 14.33
N MET A 201 7.38 3.35 13.80
CA MET A 201 6.71 3.57 12.52
C MET A 201 7.62 4.28 11.53
N ASN A 202 7.43 4.01 10.24
CA ASN A 202 8.02 4.82 9.17
C ASN A 202 7.20 6.10 8.95
N ILE A 203 7.86 7.15 8.45
CA ILE A 203 7.23 8.42 8.08
C ILE A 203 7.09 8.48 6.56
N LEU A 204 5.89 8.76 6.10
CA LEU A 204 5.64 9.19 4.74
C LEU A 204 5.62 10.73 4.73
N MET A 205 6.63 11.33 4.12
CA MET A 205 6.67 12.77 3.92
C MET A 205 5.93 13.14 2.65
N VAL A 206 4.97 14.04 2.78
CA VAL A 206 4.17 14.54 1.67
C VAL A 206 4.32 16.07 1.63
N GLU A 207 4.87 16.57 0.54
CA GLU A 207 4.99 18.02 0.33
C GLU A 207 3.69 18.56 -0.28
N ALA A 208 3.20 19.69 0.23
CA ALA A 208 1.94 20.30 -0.20
C ALA A 208 1.86 20.55 -1.74
N PRO A 209 2.93 20.93 -2.46
CA PRO A 209 2.89 21.04 -3.92
C PRO A 209 2.56 19.73 -4.64
N ASN A 210 3.07 18.60 -4.13
CA ASN A 210 2.84 17.29 -4.72
C ASN A 210 1.39 16.80 -4.55
N LEU A 211 0.71 17.26 -3.50
CA LEU A 211 -0.73 17.01 -3.31
C LEU A 211 -1.59 17.82 -4.27
N LYS A 212 -1.19 19.06 -4.60
CA LYS A 212 -1.93 19.90 -5.54
C LYS A 212 -1.85 19.39 -6.97
N GLY A 213 -0.74 18.82 -7.39
CA GLY A 213 -0.56 18.26 -8.72
C GLY A 213 -1.51 17.09 -9.04
N SER A 214 -1.79 16.25 -8.06
CA SER A 214 -2.73 15.13 -8.21
C SER A 214 -4.20 15.55 -8.10
N LEU A 215 -4.51 16.60 -7.32
CA LEU A 215 -5.87 17.11 -7.14
C LEU A 215 -6.28 18.14 -8.20
N VAL A 216 -5.34 18.96 -8.71
CA VAL A 216 -5.61 19.99 -9.72
C VAL A 216 -5.82 19.35 -11.10
N GLY A 217 -5.10 18.27 -11.42
CA GLY A 217 -5.33 17.52 -12.66
C GLY A 217 -6.75 16.93 -12.76
N GLU A 218 -7.33 16.50 -11.65
CA GLU A 218 -8.72 16.03 -11.61
C GLU A 218 -9.75 17.18 -11.61
N SER A 219 -9.39 18.32 -11.00
CA SER A 219 -10.29 19.47 -10.92
C SER A 219 -10.39 20.25 -12.23
N GLU A 220 -9.30 20.39 -13.00
CA GLU A 220 -9.31 21.05 -14.30
C GLU A 220 -10.02 20.21 -15.36
N ALA A 221 -9.94 18.89 -15.30
CA ALA A 221 -10.70 18.00 -16.18
C ALA A 221 -12.22 18.08 -15.94
N LYS A 222 -12.66 18.47 -14.74
CA LYS A 222 -14.10 18.66 -14.40
C LYS A 222 -14.63 20.04 -14.77
N VAL A 223 -13.80 21.05 -15.00
CA VAL A 223 -14.22 22.41 -15.36
C VAL A 223 -14.38 22.61 -16.88
N HIS A 224 -13.83 21.72 -17.70
CA HIS A 224 -13.94 21.77 -19.17
C HIS A 224 -14.97 20.80 -19.77
N ARG A 225 -15.97 20.37 -18.99
CA ARG A 225 -17.11 19.60 -19.49
C ARG A 225 -18.43 20.28 -19.17
#